data_aecfd5ae224e4c8a7731d8ee02ec8376
#
_entry.id   aecfd5ae224e4c8a7731d8ee02ec8376
#
_cell.length_a   1.000
_cell.length_b   1.000
_cell.length_c   1.000
_cell.angle_alpha   90.00
_cell.angle_beta   90.00
_cell.angle_gamma   90.00
#
_symmetry.space_group_name_H-M   'P 1'
#
loop_
_entity.id
_entity.type
_entity.pdbx_description
1 polymer ?
#
loop_
_entity_poly.entity_id
_entity_poly.type
_entity_poly.pdbx_seq_one_letter_code
_entity_poly.pdbx_strand_id
1 'polypeptide(L)'
;MSKLRLLFGTPKTRDKEAFLAALREAQDKHGCVIQAMDASMVVSERHAAFAAEKAMRAFSERRNVAKDLGLEILRYASGQRQIERALSIGVSEISRRVALIVMENGSPLEVSDIIDLDDAGPRWSRAAVKKAFEIGDAEIEAAGEERIPDLVLERVALIDAYR
;
A
#
# COMPACT_ATOMS: atom_id res chain seq x y z
N MET A 1 -10.60 6.47 -18.02
CA MET A 1 -9.58 5.53 -17.56
C MET A 1 -8.89 6.06 -16.31
N SER A 2 -8.79 5.25 -15.28
CA SER A 2 -8.05 5.63 -14.10
C SER A 2 -6.55 5.38 -14.33
N LYS A 3 -5.75 6.27 -13.78
CA LYS A 3 -4.30 6.19 -13.85
C LYS A 3 -3.76 5.89 -12.46
N LEU A 4 -2.92 4.86 -12.36
CA LEU A 4 -2.29 4.48 -11.12
C LEU A 4 -0.95 5.19 -10.95
N ARG A 5 -0.77 5.82 -9.78
CA ARG A 5 0.51 6.45 -9.41
C ARG A 5 0.91 5.95 -8.03
N LEU A 6 2.20 5.71 -7.87
CA LEU A 6 2.79 5.42 -6.56
C LEU A 6 3.69 6.59 -6.19
N LEU A 7 3.37 7.23 -5.08
CA LEU A 7 4.09 8.40 -4.60
C LEU A 7 4.70 8.09 -3.23
N PHE A 8 5.87 8.65 -2.98
CA PHE A 8 6.54 8.51 -1.68
C PHE A 8 6.83 9.88 -1.11
N GLY A 9 6.74 10.00 0.20
CA GLY A 9 7.06 11.27 0.84
C GLY A 9 6.88 11.25 2.34
N THR A 10 7.04 12.43 2.94
CA THR A 10 6.90 12.63 4.37
C THR A 10 5.68 13.50 4.65
N PRO A 11 4.77 13.07 5.52
CA PRO A 11 3.62 13.90 5.88
C PRO A 11 4.05 15.25 6.43
N LYS A 12 3.35 16.31 6.07
CA LYS A 12 3.65 17.66 6.54
C LYS A 12 3.23 17.86 7.99
N THR A 13 2.29 17.07 8.49
CA THR A 13 1.90 17.08 9.89
C THR A 13 2.32 15.78 10.55
N ARG A 14 2.68 15.85 11.83
CA ARG A 14 3.01 14.65 12.61
C ARG A 14 1.77 14.00 13.21
N ASP A 15 0.62 14.68 13.14
CA ASP A 15 -0.63 14.13 13.60
C ASP A 15 -1.18 13.16 12.55
N LYS A 16 -1.10 11.88 12.84
CA LYS A 16 -1.56 10.81 11.95
C LYS A 16 -3.02 11.02 11.52
N GLU A 17 -3.89 11.34 12.46
CA GLU A 17 -5.31 11.51 12.16
C GLU A 17 -5.57 12.71 11.26
N ALA A 18 -4.86 13.82 11.50
CA ALA A 18 -4.96 14.98 10.64
C ALA A 18 -4.45 14.68 9.23
N PHE A 19 -3.36 13.93 9.12
CA PHE A 19 -2.81 13.52 7.83
C PHE A 19 -3.82 12.67 7.05
N LEU A 20 -4.36 11.64 7.68
CA LEU A 20 -5.33 10.75 7.04
C LEU A 20 -6.63 11.48 6.68
N ALA A 21 -7.07 12.40 7.53
CA ALA A 21 -8.26 13.22 7.25
C ALA A 21 -8.04 14.11 6.01
N ALA A 22 -6.85 14.70 5.89
CA ALA A 22 -6.52 15.54 4.73
C ALA A 22 -6.51 14.73 3.44
N LEU A 23 -5.99 13.50 3.49
CA LEU A 23 -6.02 12.61 2.31
C LEU A 23 -7.44 12.23 1.94
N ARG A 24 -8.28 11.95 2.92
CA ARG A 24 -9.69 11.59 2.68
C ARG A 24 -10.44 12.77 2.06
N GLU A 25 -10.21 13.98 2.57
CA GLU A 25 -10.81 15.17 2.00
C GLU A 25 -10.39 15.39 0.55
N ALA A 26 -9.10 15.21 0.25
CA ALA A 26 -8.58 15.31 -1.11
C ALA A 26 -9.21 14.26 -2.03
N GLN A 27 -9.34 13.03 -1.53
CA GLN A 27 -9.96 11.93 -2.26
C GLN A 27 -11.41 12.28 -2.63
N ASP A 28 -12.18 12.73 -1.65
CA ASP A 28 -13.59 13.06 -1.87
C ASP A 28 -13.76 14.25 -2.82
N LYS A 29 -12.90 15.26 -2.66
CA LYS A 29 -12.95 16.46 -3.49
C LYS A 29 -12.64 16.18 -4.95
N HIS A 30 -11.69 15.30 -5.22
CA HIS A 30 -11.20 15.02 -6.57
C HIS A 30 -11.77 13.76 -7.20
N GLY A 31 -12.60 13.01 -6.48
CA GLY A 31 -13.20 11.79 -7.00
C GLY A 31 -12.18 10.72 -7.37
N CYS A 32 -11.08 10.65 -6.63
CA CYS A 32 -10.03 9.67 -6.85
C CYS A 32 -9.95 8.71 -5.66
N VAL A 33 -9.04 7.74 -5.73
CA VAL A 33 -8.73 6.85 -4.61
C VAL A 33 -7.30 7.11 -4.16
N ILE A 34 -7.12 7.35 -2.86
CA ILE A 34 -5.81 7.55 -2.26
C ILE A 34 -5.69 6.58 -1.08
N GLN A 35 -4.76 5.64 -1.18
CA GLN A 35 -4.49 4.74 -0.06
C GLN A 35 -3.05 4.93 0.42
N ALA A 36 -2.91 5.28 1.70
CA ALA A 36 -1.61 5.48 2.32
C ALA A 36 -1.13 4.20 3.00
N MET A 37 0.18 3.96 2.94
CA MET A 37 0.83 2.83 3.59
C MET A 37 2.15 3.30 4.17
N ASP A 38 2.66 2.56 5.15
CA ASP A 38 4.01 2.79 5.66
C ASP A 38 5.02 2.40 4.57
N ALA A 39 5.82 3.35 4.13
CA ALA A 39 6.75 3.13 3.02
C ALA A 39 7.81 2.07 3.31
N SER A 40 8.12 1.82 4.59
CA SER A 40 9.11 0.80 4.96
C SER A 40 8.69 -0.62 4.60
N MET A 41 7.41 -0.81 4.28
CA MET A 41 6.85 -2.12 3.96
C MET A 41 6.42 -2.26 2.49
N VAL A 42 6.73 -1.28 1.66
CA VAL A 42 6.45 -1.34 0.22
C VAL A 42 7.75 -1.67 -0.51
N VAL A 43 7.85 -2.88 -1.02
CA VAL A 43 9.12 -3.42 -1.53
C VAL A 43 9.43 -3.04 -2.97
N SER A 44 8.41 -2.62 -3.74
CA SER A 44 8.63 -2.24 -5.15
C SER A 44 7.40 -1.53 -5.68
N GLU A 45 7.55 -0.92 -6.85
CA GLU A 45 6.41 -0.36 -7.56
C GLU A 45 5.46 -1.47 -8.01
N ARG A 46 6.00 -2.61 -8.38
CA ARG A 46 5.21 -3.78 -8.76
C ARG A 46 4.35 -4.29 -7.60
N HIS A 47 4.86 -4.24 -6.38
CA HIS A 47 4.11 -4.62 -5.17
C HIS A 47 2.80 -3.81 -5.08
N ALA A 48 2.90 -2.50 -5.21
CA ALA A 48 1.74 -1.62 -5.15
C ALA A 48 0.81 -1.83 -6.35
N ALA A 49 1.36 -1.92 -7.55
CA ALA A 49 0.57 -2.11 -8.77
C ALA A 49 -0.18 -3.44 -8.77
N PHE A 50 0.49 -4.50 -8.34
CA PHE A 50 -0.12 -5.84 -8.27
C PHE A 50 -1.28 -5.86 -7.27
N ALA A 51 -1.10 -5.24 -6.11
CA ALA A 51 -2.16 -5.14 -5.11
C ALA A 51 -3.36 -4.34 -5.65
N ALA A 52 -3.10 -3.23 -6.33
CA ALA A 52 -4.17 -2.42 -6.91
C ALA A 52 -4.93 -3.17 -8.00
N GLU A 53 -4.23 -3.88 -8.87
CA GLU A 53 -4.87 -4.70 -9.92
C GLU A 53 -5.79 -5.76 -9.33
N LYS A 54 -5.31 -6.46 -8.30
CA LYS A 54 -6.11 -7.50 -7.65
C LYS A 54 -7.33 -6.93 -6.93
N ALA A 55 -7.15 -5.79 -6.27
CA ALA A 55 -8.26 -5.13 -5.57
C ALA A 55 -9.33 -4.68 -6.56
N MET A 56 -8.93 -4.09 -7.68
CA MET A 56 -9.87 -3.68 -8.73
C MET A 56 -10.64 -4.87 -9.28
N ARG A 57 -9.95 -5.99 -9.51
CA ARG A 57 -10.60 -7.21 -10.00
C ARG A 57 -11.60 -7.74 -8.98
N ALA A 58 -11.23 -7.75 -7.69
CA ALA A 58 -12.14 -8.21 -6.64
C ALA A 58 -13.41 -7.36 -6.60
N PHE A 59 -13.27 -6.05 -6.74
CA PHE A 59 -14.43 -5.16 -6.78
C PHE A 59 -15.30 -5.42 -8.01
N SER A 60 -14.69 -5.57 -9.19
CA SER A 60 -15.46 -5.79 -10.42
C SER A 60 -16.19 -7.15 -10.40
N GLU A 61 -15.63 -8.14 -9.72
CA GLU A 61 -16.24 -9.46 -9.57
C GLU A 61 -17.10 -9.59 -8.32
N ARG A 62 -17.29 -8.50 -7.59
CA ARG A 62 -18.11 -8.46 -6.37
C ARG A 62 -17.67 -9.45 -5.29
N ARG A 63 -16.37 -9.67 -5.15
CA ARG A 63 -15.81 -10.55 -4.11
C ARG A 63 -14.85 -9.81 -3.18
N ASN A 64 -14.92 -8.48 -3.18
CA ASN A 64 -14.12 -7.66 -2.26
C ASN A 64 -14.55 -7.93 -0.81
N VAL A 65 -13.56 -7.91 0.09
CA VAL A 65 -13.77 -8.07 1.52
C VAL A 65 -13.92 -6.71 2.19
N ALA A 66 -13.10 -5.74 1.78
CA ALA A 66 -13.20 -4.38 2.28
C ALA A 66 -14.34 -3.63 1.58
N LYS A 67 -14.90 -2.65 2.28
CA LYS A 67 -16.04 -1.89 1.75
C LYS A 67 -15.63 -0.79 0.77
N ASP A 68 -14.39 -0.36 0.77
CA ASP A 68 -13.89 0.62 -0.20
C ASP A 68 -12.64 0.10 -0.89
N LEU A 69 -12.36 0.67 -2.07
CA LEU A 69 -11.27 0.20 -2.92
C LEU A 69 -9.90 0.44 -2.26
N GLY A 70 -9.72 1.59 -1.61
CA GLY A 70 -8.45 1.87 -0.94
C GLY A 70 -8.10 0.83 0.11
N LEU A 71 -9.06 0.48 0.95
CA LEU A 71 -8.85 -0.52 1.99
C LEU A 71 -8.63 -1.92 1.39
N GLU A 72 -9.29 -2.23 0.28
CA GLU A 72 -9.06 -3.50 -0.42
C GLU A 72 -7.65 -3.56 -1.00
N ILE A 73 -7.14 -2.45 -1.54
CA ILE A 73 -5.75 -2.35 -1.99
C ILE A 73 -4.80 -2.63 -0.83
N LEU A 74 -5.06 -2.04 0.33
CA LEU A 74 -4.25 -2.26 1.53
C LEU A 74 -4.26 -3.74 1.92
N ARG A 75 -5.41 -4.38 1.86
CA ARG A 75 -5.58 -5.80 2.18
C ARG A 75 -4.68 -6.67 1.27
N TYR A 76 -4.75 -6.46 -0.05
CA TYR A 76 -3.88 -7.20 -0.97
C TYR A 76 -2.41 -6.86 -0.74
N ALA A 77 -2.08 -5.57 -0.60
CA ALA A 77 -0.69 -5.15 -0.41
C ALA A 77 -0.07 -5.75 0.86
N SER A 78 -0.87 -5.99 1.89
CA SER A 78 -0.40 -6.55 3.15
C SER A 78 -0.17 -8.06 3.09
N GLY A 79 -0.69 -8.74 2.08
CA GLY A 79 -0.70 -10.20 2.04
C GLY A 79 -1.57 -10.82 3.13
N GLN A 80 -2.46 -10.04 3.72
CA GLN A 80 -3.34 -10.50 4.80
C GLN A 80 -4.78 -10.53 4.31
N ARG A 81 -5.47 -11.63 4.58
CA ARG A 81 -6.86 -11.80 4.14
C ARG A 81 -7.85 -11.00 4.98
N GLN A 82 -7.53 -10.80 6.25
CA GLN A 82 -8.39 -10.08 7.18
C GLN A 82 -7.99 -8.61 7.26
N ILE A 83 -8.99 -7.72 7.26
CA ILE A 83 -8.76 -6.28 7.26
C ILE A 83 -7.99 -5.83 8.50
N GLU A 84 -8.31 -6.38 9.68
CA GLU A 84 -7.62 -6.01 10.92
C GLU A 84 -6.11 -6.26 10.84
N ARG A 85 -5.72 -7.34 10.18
CA ARG A 85 -4.29 -7.64 9.98
C ARG A 85 -3.66 -6.78 8.89
N ALA A 86 -4.46 -6.44 7.87
CA ALA A 86 -4.00 -5.59 6.77
C ALA A 86 -3.60 -4.21 7.26
N LEU A 87 -4.23 -3.71 8.32
CA LEU A 87 -3.93 -2.40 8.87
C LEU A 87 -2.49 -2.30 9.38
N SER A 88 -1.80 -3.43 9.58
CA SER A 88 -0.41 -3.43 10.07
C SER A 88 0.58 -2.75 9.12
N ILE A 89 0.28 -2.69 7.81
CA ILE A 89 1.13 -1.98 6.85
C ILE A 89 0.61 -0.57 6.53
N GLY A 90 -0.48 -0.18 7.18
CA GLY A 90 -0.99 1.18 7.06
C GLY A 90 -0.11 2.18 7.80
N VAL A 91 -0.45 3.46 7.66
CA VAL A 91 0.25 4.53 8.36
C VAL A 91 0.00 4.41 9.85
N SER A 92 1.06 4.51 10.65
CA SER A 92 0.99 4.48 12.10
C SER A 92 1.58 5.76 12.70
N GLU A 93 1.50 5.89 14.01
CA GLU A 93 2.08 7.03 14.73
C GLU A 93 3.59 7.17 14.50
N ILE A 94 4.27 6.04 14.23
CA ILE A 94 5.72 6.03 14.05
C ILE A 94 6.15 6.05 12.59
N SER A 95 5.21 6.06 11.66
CA SER A 95 5.55 6.11 10.23
C SER A 95 6.16 7.46 9.89
N ARG A 96 7.36 7.44 9.35
CA ARG A 96 8.08 8.66 8.96
C ARG A 96 7.91 8.96 7.48
N ARG A 97 8.01 7.94 6.66
CA ARG A 97 7.85 8.04 5.23
C ARG A 97 6.67 7.19 4.82
N VAL A 98 5.83 7.72 3.97
CA VAL A 98 4.62 7.03 3.52
C VAL A 98 4.64 6.81 2.03
N ALA A 99 3.94 5.77 1.61
CA ALA A 99 3.67 5.50 0.20
C ALA A 99 2.19 5.76 -0.04
N LEU A 100 1.87 6.48 -1.11
CA LEU A 100 0.50 6.73 -1.52
C LEU A 100 0.24 6.00 -2.83
N ILE A 101 -0.76 5.13 -2.82
CA ILE A 101 -1.30 4.57 -4.06
C ILE A 101 -2.45 5.47 -4.46
N VAL A 102 -2.31 6.13 -5.60
CA VAL A 102 -3.31 7.09 -6.10
C VAL A 102 -3.88 6.57 -7.41
N MET A 103 -5.20 6.47 -7.47
CA MET A 103 -5.91 6.12 -8.70
C MET A 103 -6.71 7.33 -9.12
N GLU A 104 -6.24 8.00 -10.17
CA GLU A 104 -6.79 9.24 -10.67
C GLU A 104 -7.81 9.01 -11.79
N ASN A 105 -8.85 9.86 -11.80
CA ASN A 105 -9.88 9.86 -12.82
C ASN A 105 -9.86 11.22 -13.53
N GLY A 106 -9.02 11.37 -14.55
CA GLY A 106 -8.95 12.61 -15.31
C GLY A 106 -7.86 13.54 -14.83
N SER A 107 -8.23 14.62 -14.11
CA SER A 107 -7.25 15.63 -13.68
C SER A 107 -6.26 15.08 -12.65
N PRO A 108 -4.98 15.41 -12.80
CA PRO A 108 -3.98 14.98 -11.81
C PRO A 108 -4.30 15.55 -10.43
N LEU A 109 -4.15 14.70 -9.42
CA LEU A 109 -4.33 15.10 -8.03
C LEU A 109 -3.07 15.79 -7.54
N GLU A 110 -3.24 16.94 -6.89
CA GLU A 110 -2.14 17.67 -6.27
C GLU A 110 -2.17 17.44 -4.76
N VAL A 111 -1.08 16.90 -4.20
CA VAL A 111 -1.00 16.58 -2.76
C VAL A 111 0.13 17.31 -2.05
N SER A 112 0.76 18.30 -2.70
CA SER A 112 1.89 19.00 -2.13
C SER A 112 1.60 19.76 -0.84
N ASP A 113 0.33 20.07 -0.57
CA ASP A 113 -0.08 20.70 0.70
C ASP A 113 -0.14 19.71 1.86
N ILE A 114 -0.15 18.43 1.57
CA ILE A 114 -0.37 17.36 2.56
C ILE A 114 0.92 16.61 2.85
N ILE A 115 1.74 16.42 1.83
CA ILE A 115 2.92 15.57 1.91
C ILE A 115 4.08 16.19 1.12
N ASP A 116 5.29 16.11 1.68
CA ASP A 116 6.51 16.46 0.99
C ASP A 116 6.96 15.26 0.18
N LEU A 117 6.72 15.31 -1.13
CA LEU A 117 7.07 14.20 -2.03
C LEU A 117 8.57 14.11 -2.27
N ASP A 118 9.08 12.90 -2.39
CA ASP A 118 10.46 12.64 -2.80
C ASP A 118 10.44 11.68 -4.01
N ASP A 119 11.58 11.57 -4.66
CA ASP A 119 11.74 10.71 -5.84
C ASP A 119 12.68 9.52 -5.58
N ALA A 120 12.89 9.20 -4.31
CA ALA A 120 13.78 8.10 -3.93
C ALA A 120 13.23 6.72 -4.27
N GLY A 121 11.90 6.62 -4.46
CA GLY A 121 11.25 5.35 -4.76
C GLY A 121 11.16 4.43 -3.56
N PRO A 122 10.95 3.13 -3.80
CA PRO A 122 10.84 2.16 -2.70
C PRO A 122 12.16 2.04 -1.94
N ARG A 123 12.06 2.20 -0.61
CA ARG A 123 13.17 2.01 0.33
C ARG A 123 12.59 1.30 1.54
N TRP A 124 12.56 -0.01 1.46
CA TRP A 124 11.92 -0.81 2.48
C TRP A 124 12.89 -1.24 3.57
N SER A 125 12.34 -1.57 4.74
CA SER A 125 13.10 -2.08 5.87
C SER A 125 13.02 -3.61 5.88
N ARG A 126 14.17 -4.26 5.86
CA ARG A 126 14.23 -5.73 5.91
C ARG A 126 13.50 -6.26 7.15
N ALA A 127 13.76 -5.65 8.31
CA ALA A 127 13.12 -6.08 9.56
C ALA A 127 11.61 -5.88 9.53
N ALA A 128 11.14 -4.74 9.03
CA ALA A 128 9.71 -4.45 8.94
C ALA A 128 9.01 -5.39 7.97
N VAL A 129 9.62 -5.66 6.82
CA VAL A 129 9.04 -6.56 5.82
C VAL A 129 9.00 -8.01 6.32
N LYS A 130 10.07 -8.48 6.95
CA LYS A 130 10.07 -9.82 7.55
C LYS A 130 8.92 -10.00 8.52
N LYS A 131 8.73 -9.01 9.38
CA LYS A 131 7.68 -9.06 10.40
C LYS A 131 6.28 -8.97 9.77
N ALA A 132 6.08 -7.98 8.91
CA ALA A 132 4.76 -7.73 8.33
C ALA A 132 4.26 -8.89 7.45
N PHE A 133 5.17 -9.50 6.69
CA PHE A 133 4.81 -10.57 5.77
C PHE A 133 5.15 -11.96 6.30
N GLU A 134 5.59 -12.05 7.55
CA GLU A 134 5.91 -13.32 8.22
C GLU A 134 6.89 -14.15 7.39
N ILE A 135 7.99 -13.52 6.97
CA ILE A 135 9.04 -14.18 6.20
C ILE A 135 10.12 -14.63 7.16
N GLY A 136 10.35 -15.94 7.21
CA GLY A 136 11.35 -16.53 8.11
C GLY A 136 12.75 -16.56 7.52
N ASP A 137 13.76 -16.69 8.38
CA ASP A 137 15.15 -16.75 7.96
C ASP A 137 15.45 -17.95 7.07
N ALA A 138 14.82 -19.10 7.34
CA ALA A 138 14.99 -20.29 6.51
C ALA A 138 14.47 -20.09 5.09
N GLU A 139 13.35 -19.36 4.97
CA GLU A 139 12.76 -19.03 3.68
C GLU A 139 13.67 -18.10 2.88
N ILE A 140 14.25 -17.10 3.55
CA ILE A 140 15.19 -16.18 2.93
C ILE A 140 16.46 -16.89 2.48
N GLU A 141 16.97 -17.79 3.33
CA GLU A 141 18.16 -18.57 3.00
C GLU A 141 17.93 -19.43 1.77
N ALA A 142 16.78 -20.07 1.69
CA ALA A 142 16.43 -20.92 0.55
C ALA A 142 16.23 -20.14 -0.75
N ALA A 143 15.56 -18.97 -0.67
CA ALA A 143 15.22 -18.17 -1.85
C ALA A 143 16.35 -17.23 -2.29
N GLY A 144 17.12 -16.70 -1.32
CA GLY A 144 18.11 -15.65 -1.53
C GLY A 144 17.60 -14.30 -1.06
N GLU A 145 18.52 -13.51 -0.47
CA GLU A 145 18.19 -12.17 0.06
C GLU A 145 17.53 -11.27 -0.99
N GLU A 146 18.03 -11.33 -2.22
CA GLU A 146 17.53 -10.50 -3.31
C GLU A 146 16.11 -10.86 -3.75
N ARG A 147 15.61 -12.00 -3.27
CA ARG A 147 14.27 -12.48 -3.60
C ARG A 147 13.21 -12.08 -2.59
N ILE A 148 13.56 -11.31 -1.56
CA ILE A 148 12.56 -10.88 -0.58
C ILE A 148 11.38 -10.16 -1.24
N PRO A 149 11.58 -9.24 -2.20
CA PRO A 149 10.43 -8.63 -2.89
C PRO A 149 9.53 -9.66 -3.58
N ASP A 150 10.12 -10.71 -4.16
CA ASP A 150 9.33 -11.77 -4.80
C ASP A 150 8.51 -12.56 -3.78
N LEU A 151 9.04 -12.77 -2.58
CA LEU A 151 8.31 -13.46 -1.51
C LEU A 151 7.11 -12.63 -1.05
N VAL A 152 7.25 -11.30 -1.04
CA VAL A 152 6.12 -10.41 -0.76
C VAL A 152 5.04 -10.55 -1.83
N LEU A 153 5.43 -10.53 -3.10
CA LEU A 153 4.48 -10.69 -4.21
C LEU A 153 3.74 -12.03 -4.13
N GLU A 154 4.44 -13.08 -3.69
CA GLU A 154 3.82 -14.38 -3.49
C GLU A 154 2.72 -14.32 -2.44
N ARG A 155 2.94 -13.60 -1.33
CA ARG A 155 1.90 -13.44 -0.31
C ARG A 155 0.69 -12.69 -0.85
N VAL A 156 0.93 -11.67 -1.67
CA VAL A 156 -0.18 -10.94 -2.30
C VAL A 156 -0.97 -11.88 -3.22
N ALA A 157 -0.28 -12.67 -4.02
CA ALA A 157 -0.92 -13.62 -4.93
C ALA A 157 -1.75 -14.67 -4.19
N LEU A 158 -1.25 -15.14 -3.04
CA LEU A 158 -1.91 -16.19 -2.26
C LEU A 158 -3.22 -15.75 -1.62
N ILE A 159 -3.49 -14.45 -1.55
CA ILE A 159 -4.78 -13.96 -1.04
C ILE A 159 -5.95 -14.59 -1.80
N ASP A 160 -5.82 -14.74 -3.10
CA ASP A 160 -6.88 -15.30 -3.95
C ASP A 160 -6.86 -16.82 -4.03
N ALA A 161 -5.80 -17.46 -3.55
CA ALA A 161 -5.64 -18.90 -3.69
C ALA A 161 -6.53 -19.71 -2.76
N TYR A 162 -6.97 -19.12 -1.65
CA TYR A 162 -7.72 -19.82 -0.59
C TYR A 162 -9.12 -19.22 -0.40
N ARG A 163 -9.85 -19.10 -1.47
CA ARG A 163 -11.23 -18.62 -1.40
C ARG A 163 -12.19 -19.70 -1.00
#